data_e75079c1f6913861cff32dece1646a4a
#
_entry.id   e75079c1f6913861cff32dece1646a4a
#
_cell.length_a   1.000
_cell.length_b   1.000
_cell.length_c   1.000
_cell.angle_alpha   90.00
_cell.angle_beta   90.00
_cell.angle_gamma   90.00
#
_symmetry.space_group_name_H-M   'P 1'
#
loop_
_entity.id
_entity.type
_entity.pdbx_description
1 polymer ?
#
loop_
_entity_poly.entity_id
_entity_poly.type
_entity_poly.pdbx_seq_one_letter_code
_entity_poly.pdbx_strand_id
1 'polypeptide(L)'
;PKSMDDLNSFVTKEIGDVQLLFNNAGVAPAELQSIWDTKPNDWNWAYGVNVMGVVHGIQAFVPSMLAHDKDARVINTCSGNGAFINLPSTPIYTSSKAAVSSITEVLKLQLEQMQSKIKVSILFPGPHTVRTNLFSAERNRPEELARDPNAPEHPISSVEDMVEMMKTLG
;
A
#
# COMPACT_ATOMS: atom_id res chain seq x y z
N PRO A 1 -15.22 3.43 0.28
CA PRO A 1 -16.11 2.42 0.88
C PRO A 1 -16.78 3.00 2.12
N LYS A 2 -17.99 2.56 2.41
CA LYS A 2 -18.78 3.06 3.55
C LYS A 2 -17.96 3.11 4.86
N SER A 3 -17.16 2.10 5.15
CA SER A 3 -16.31 2.06 6.36
C SER A 3 -15.29 3.21 6.44
N MET A 4 -14.75 3.67 5.32
CA MET A 4 -13.82 4.80 5.31
C MET A 4 -14.54 6.14 5.46
N ASP A 5 -15.74 6.25 4.92
CA ASP A 5 -16.58 7.45 5.07
C ASP A 5 -17.11 7.55 6.51
N ASP A 6 -17.52 6.43 7.11
CA ASP A 6 -17.90 6.34 8.52
C ASP A 6 -16.71 6.72 9.43
N LEU A 7 -15.49 6.26 9.12
CA LEU A 7 -14.28 6.61 9.86
C LEU A 7 -13.99 8.11 9.77
N ASN A 8 -14.03 8.71 8.56
CA ASN A 8 -13.82 10.15 8.41
C ASN A 8 -14.87 10.95 9.20
N SER A 9 -16.13 10.54 9.11
CA SER A 9 -17.22 11.20 9.85
C SER A 9 -17.01 11.10 11.37
N PHE A 10 -16.61 9.94 11.86
CA PHE A 10 -16.29 9.74 13.28
C PHE A 10 -15.13 10.62 13.73
N VAL A 11 -14.00 10.59 13.00
CA VAL A 11 -12.80 11.37 13.36
C VAL A 11 -13.09 12.86 13.35
N THR A 12 -13.76 13.36 12.31
CA THR A 12 -14.08 14.77 12.20
C THR A 12 -14.99 15.24 13.31
N LYS A 13 -15.96 14.41 13.71
CA LYS A 13 -16.91 14.74 14.78
C LYS A 13 -16.30 14.69 16.17
N GLU A 14 -15.55 13.63 16.48
CA GLU A 14 -15.10 13.34 17.85
C GLU A 14 -13.70 13.90 18.16
N ILE A 15 -12.85 14.09 17.14
CA ILE A 15 -11.46 14.50 17.31
C ILE A 15 -11.20 15.88 16.67
N GLY A 16 -11.78 16.11 15.50
CA GLY A 16 -11.63 17.36 14.74
C GLY A 16 -11.03 17.16 13.35
N ASP A 17 -10.53 18.24 12.76
CA ASP A 17 -10.03 18.26 11.39
C ASP A 17 -8.78 17.41 11.22
N VAL A 18 -8.77 16.55 10.20
CA VAL A 18 -7.63 15.72 9.86
C VAL A 18 -6.58 16.54 9.11
N GLN A 19 -5.41 16.71 9.71
CA GLN A 19 -4.28 17.41 9.10
C GLN A 19 -3.17 16.47 8.63
N LEU A 20 -3.22 15.20 9.04
CA LEU A 20 -2.23 14.18 8.67
C LEU A 20 -2.91 12.86 8.36
N LEU A 21 -2.82 12.43 7.09
CA LEU A 21 -3.32 11.16 6.62
C LEU A 21 -2.17 10.25 6.21
N PHE A 22 -2.04 9.09 6.87
CA PHE A 22 -1.13 8.03 6.47
C PHE A 22 -1.89 6.89 5.82
N ASN A 23 -1.73 6.69 4.53
CA ASN A 23 -2.15 5.48 3.81
C ASN A 23 -0.99 4.48 3.87
N ASN A 24 -0.96 3.68 4.93
CA ASN A 24 0.17 2.81 5.25
C ASN A 24 -0.14 1.32 5.13
N ALA A 25 -1.40 0.91 5.17
CA ALA A 25 -1.78 -0.49 5.06
C ALA A 25 -1.22 -1.11 3.77
N GLY A 26 -0.64 -2.30 3.90
CA GLY A 26 -0.05 -2.99 2.77
C GLY A 26 0.14 -4.47 3.05
N VAL A 27 0.09 -5.26 2.00
CA VAL A 27 0.32 -6.71 2.01
C VAL A 27 1.30 -7.08 0.90
N ALA A 28 2.05 -8.15 1.14
CA ALA A 28 2.85 -8.80 0.12
C ALA A 28 2.30 -10.22 -0.03
N PRO A 29 1.66 -10.56 -1.16
CA PRO A 29 1.26 -11.93 -1.41
C PRO A 29 2.50 -12.83 -1.50
N ALA A 30 2.29 -14.10 -1.22
CA ALA A 30 3.32 -15.11 -1.38
C ALA A 30 3.62 -15.29 -2.88
N GLU A 31 4.62 -14.54 -3.38
CA GLU A 31 5.08 -14.60 -4.76
C GLU A 31 6.43 -15.35 -4.82
N LEU A 32 6.89 -15.76 -5.90
CA LEU A 32 8.18 -16.25 -6.40
C LEU A 32 7.94 -17.04 -7.68
N GLN A 33 6.83 -16.76 -8.33
CA GLN A 33 6.41 -17.42 -9.57
C GLN A 33 6.42 -16.43 -10.73
N SER A 34 6.43 -16.95 -11.93
CA SER A 34 6.28 -16.14 -13.12
C SER A 34 4.91 -15.45 -13.14
N ILE A 35 4.85 -14.26 -13.72
CA ILE A 35 3.61 -13.47 -13.76
C ILE A 35 2.44 -14.22 -14.38
N TRP A 36 2.70 -15.09 -15.36
CA TRP A 36 1.67 -15.91 -16.03
C TRP A 36 1.18 -17.09 -15.19
N ASP A 37 1.86 -17.44 -14.09
CA ASP A 37 1.47 -18.50 -13.16
C ASP A 37 0.73 -17.96 -11.93
N THR A 38 0.73 -16.64 -11.74
CA THR A 38 0.04 -15.99 -10.61
C THR A 38 -1.47 -16.17 -10.67
N LYS A 39 -2.14 -16.15 -9.53
CA LYS A 39 -3.58 -16.40 -9.44
C LYS A 39 -4.38 -15.10 -9.30
N PRO A 40 -5.58 -15.01 -9.90
CA PRO A 40 -6.43 -13.82 -9.81
C PRO A 40 -6.70 -13.34 -8.38
N ASN A 41 -6.90 -14.25 -7.43
CA ASN A 41 -7.15 -13.90 -6.04
C ASN A 41 -5.97 -13.17 -5.39
N ASP A 42 -4.73 -13.50 -5.76
CA ASP A 42 -3.53 -12.81 -5.27
C ASP A 42 -3.50 -11.35 -5.74
N TRP A 43 -3.83 -11.12 -7.02
CA TRP A 43 -3.97 -9.79 -7.60
C TRP A 43 -5.09 -9.00 -6.92
N ASN A 44 -6.27 -9.58 -6.83
CA ASN A 44 -7.42 -8.92 -6.22
C ASN A 44 -7.16 -8.50 -4.78
N TRP A 45 -6.54 -9.37 -3.99
CA TRP A 45 -6.19 -9.09 -2.61
C TRP A 45 -5.14 -7.98 -2.49
N ALA A 46 -4.01 -8.12 -3.18
CA ALA A 46 -2.92 -7.17 -3.09
C ALA A 46 -3.33 -5.78 -3.62
N TYR A 47 -4.00 -5.72 -4.76
CA TYR A 47 -4.50 -4.45 -5.30
C TYR A 47 -5.62 -3.86 -4.44
N GLY A 48 -6.50 -4.69 -3.91
CA GLY A 48 -7.54 -4.27 -2.97
C GLY A 48 -6.98 -3.55 -1.75
N VAL A 49 -5.88 -4.06 -1.17
CA VAL A 49 -5.24 -3.46 -0.01
C VAL A 49 -4.26 -2.34 -0.42
N ASN A 50 -3.26 -2.66 -1.25
CA ASN A 50 -2.15 -1.75 -1.53
C ASN A 50 -2.55 -0.53 -2.36
N VAL A 51 -3.43 -0.72 -3.33
CA VAL A 51 -3.83 0.33 -4.30
C VAL A 51 -5.16 0.94 -3.89
N MET A 52 -6.21 0.11 -3.80
CA MET A 52 -7.55 0.62 -3.49
C MET A 52 -7.64 1.16 -2.07
N GLY A 53 -6.89 0.61 -1.12
CA GLY A 53 -6.79 1.17 0.23
C GLY A 53 -6.29 2.62 0.22
N VAL A 54 -5.27 2.93 -0.59
CA VAL A 54 -4.78 4.31 -0.78
C VAL A 54 -5.83 5.19 -1.45
N VAL A 55 -6.46 4.69 -2.52
CA VAL A 55 -7.54 5.43 -3.23
C VAL A 55 -8.69 5.74 -2.28
N HIS A 56 -9.14 4.78 -1.49
CA HIS A 56 -10.23 4.96 -0.55
C HIS A 56 -9.88 5.96 0.58
N GLY A 57 -8.63 5.93 1.07
CA GLY A 57 -8.15 6.92 2.04
C GLY A 57 -8.18 8.33 1.45
N ILE A 58 -7.68 8.51 0.23
CA ILE A 58 -7.73 9.79 -0.49
C ILE A 58 -9.18 10.26 -0.68
N GLN A 59 -10.05 9.41 -1.20
CA GLN A 59 -11.46 9.74 -1.46
C GLN A 59 -12.23 10.12 -0.19
N ALA A 60 -11.97 9.44 0.91
CA ALA A 60 -12.67 9.70 2.16
C ALA A 60 -12.17 10.97 2.88
N PHE A 61 -10.88 11.25 2.88
CA PHE A 61 -10.30 12.28 3.73
C PHE A 61 -9.91 13.58 3.00
N VAL A 62 -9.41 13.50 1.77
CA VAL A 62 -8.96 14.71 1.06
C VAL A 62 -10.06 15.77 0.87
N PRO A 63 -11.32 15.42 0.59
CA PRO A 63 -12.38 16.42 0.49
C PRO A 63 -12.58 17.21 1.79
N SER A 64 -12.57 16.57 2.96
CA SER A 64 -12.67 17.26 4.25
C SER A 64 -11.42 18.07 4.57
N MET A 65 -10.23 17.58 4.20
CA MET A 65 -8.98 18.33 4.33
C MET A 65 -8.94 19.57 3.46
N LEU A 66 -9.52 19.55 2.27
CA LEU A 66 -9.70 20.72 1.42
C LEU A 66 -10.70 21.72 2.04
N ALA A 67 -11.78 21.21 2.61
CA ALA A 67 -12.85 22.06 3.16
C ALA A 67 -12.42 22.90 4.37
N HIS A 68 -11.53 22.38 5.23
CA HIS A 68 -11.04 23.16 6.39
C HIS A 68 -9.90 24.13 6.04
N ASP A 69 -9.31 24.03 4.87
CA ASP A 69 -8.27 24.92 4.33
C ASP A 69 -7.07 25.18 5.27
N LYS A 70 -6.72 24.20 6.13
CA LYS A 70 -5.54 24.26 7.00
C LYS A 70 -4.35 23.56 6.35
N ASP A 71 -3.14 23.87 6.82
CA ASP A 71 -1.96 23.08 6.45
C ASP A 71 -2.18 21.61 6.79
N ALA A 72 -2.01 20.76 5.79
CA ALA A 72 -2.23 19.34 5.95
C ALA A 72 -1.28 18.52 5.07
N ARG A 73 -1.19 17.21 5.33
CA ARG A 73 -0.31 16.31 4.59
C ARG A 73 -0.94 14.94 4.40
N VAL A 74 -0.82 14.45 3.18
CA VAL A 74 -1.09 13.05 2.82
C VAL A 74 0.23 12.34 2.61
N ILE A 75 0.41 11.17 3.24
CA ILE A 75 1.60 10.33 3.11
C ILE A 75 1.17 8.95 2.68
N ASN A 76 1.62 8.51 1.50
CA ASN A 76 1.36 7.18 0.99
C ASN A 76 2.62 6.32 1.12
N THR A 77 2.51 5.16 1.78
CA THR A 77 3.62 4.22 1.93
C THR A 77 3.79 3.39 0.68
N CYS A 78 4.88 3.62 0.00
CA CYS A 78 5.30 2.92 -1.20
C CYS A 78 6.39 1.87 -0.88
N SER A 79 7.23 1.56 -1.85
CA SER A 79 8.40 0.69 -1.73
C SER A 79 9.42 1.07 -2.79
N GLY A 80 10.70 0.86 -2.50
CA GLY A 80 11.76 0.92 -3.51
C GLY A 80 11.50 -0.08 -4.65
N ASN A 81 10.93 -1.25 -4.32
CA ASN A 81 10.42 -2.19 -5.31
C ASN A 81 9.09 -1.66 -5.90
N GLY A 82 9.08 -1.46 -7.20
CA GLY A 82 7.98 -0.84 -7.94
C GLY A 82 8.17 0.66 -8.22
N ALA A 83 8.93 1.38 -7.37
CA ALA A 83 9.23 2.79 -7.63
C ALA A 83 10.60 3.00 -8.31
N PHE A 84 11.64 2.32 -7.85
CA PHE A 84 13.01 2.50 -8.36
C PHE A 84 13.52 1.26 -9.07
N ILE A 85 13.12 0.08 -8.62
CA ILE A 85 13.50 -1.21 -9.19
C ILE A 85 12.26 -2.09 -9.36
N ASN A 86 12.32 -3.03 -10.31
CA ASN A 86 11.28 -4.03 -10.51
C ASN A 86 11.88 -5.41 -10.26
N LEU A 87 11.51 -6.03 -9.14
CA LEU A 87 11.96 -7.38 -8.83
C LEU A 87 11.13 -8.41 -9.59
N PRO A 88 11.75 -9.28 -10.41
CA PRO A 88 11.03 -10.25 -11.23
C PRO A 88 10.29 -11.31 -10.38
N SER A 89 10.73 -11.53 -9.14
CA SER A 89 10.13 -12.50 -8.23
C SER A 89 8.86 -12.02 -7.52
N THR A 90 8.49 -10.74 -7.67
CA THR A 90 7.34 -10.16 -6.94
C THR A 90 6.44 -9.33 -7.85
N PRO A 91 5.88 -9.92 -8.93
CA PRO A 91 5.18 -9.15 -9.96
C PRO A 91 3.95 -8.39 -9.45
N ILE A 92 3.18 -8.97 -8.53
CA ILE A 92 1.96 -8.37 -7.98
C ILE A 92 2.33 -7.23 -7.02
N TYR A 93 3.24 -7.49 -6.08
CA TYR A 93 3.69 -6.46 -5.14
C TYR A 93 4.33 -5.29 -5.87
N THR A 94 5.29 -5.58 -6.77
CA THR A 94 6.00 -4.58 -7.59
C THR A 94 5.03 -3.67 -8.32
N SER A 95 4.09 -4.25 -9.09
CA SER A 95 3.12 -3.46 -9.86
C SER A 95 2.16 -2.67 -8.97
N SER A 96 1.73 -3.24 -7.83
CA SER A 96 0.88 -2.52 -6.89
C SER A 96 1.58 -1.29 -6.30
N LYS A 97 2.87 -1.38 -5.97
CA LYS A 97 3.64 -0.25 -5.44
C LYS A 97 3.99 0.79 -6.51
N ALA A 98 4.21 0.37 -7.76
CA ALA A 98 4.31 1.29 -8.88
C ALA A 98 3.02 2.10 -9.07
N ALA A 99 1.85 1.47 -8.96
CA ALA A 99 0.57 2.14 -9.01
C ALA A 99 0.41 3.18 -7.87
N VAL A 100 0.80 2.83 -6.64
CA VAL A 100 0.78 3.77 -5.50
C VAL A 100 1.69 4.98 -5.75
N SER A 101 2.87 4.77 -6.33
CA SER A 101 3.78 5.86 -6.70
C SER A 101 3.11 6.83 -7.67
N SER A 102 2.54 6.31 -8.75
CA SER A 102 1.85 7.10 -9.78
C SER A 102 0.62 7.83 -9.21
N ILE A 103 -0.22 7.16 -8.43
CA ILE A 103 -1.39 7.78 -7.77
C ILE A 103 -0.95 8.95 -6.88
N THR A 104 0.13 8.78 -6.14
CA THR A 104 0.63 9.81 -5.22
C THR A 104 1.13 11.03 -5.98
N GLU A 105 1.83 10.83 -7.08
CA GLU A 105 2.30 11.92 -7.93
C GLU A 105 1.14 12.68 -8.59
N VAL A 106 0.15 11.95 -9.12
CA VAL A 106 -1.06 12.57 -9.69
C VAL A 106 -1.81 13.40 -8.65
N LEU A 107 -2.01 12.84 -7.43
CA LEU A 107 -2.65 13.59 -6.34
C LEU A 107 -1.89 14.88 -6.02
N LYS A 108 -0.55 14.80 -5.92
CA LYS A 108 0.30 15.97 -5.69
C LYS A 108 0.05 17.06 -6.74
N LEU A 109 0.12 16.69 -8.02
CA LEU A 109 -0.07 17.62 -9.13
C LEU A 109 -1.45 18.26 -9.13
N GLN A 110 -2.51 17.49 -8.84
CA GLN A 110 -3.87 18.00 -8.74
C GLN A 110 -4.01 19.04 -7.61
N LEU A 111 -3.46 18.75 -6.44
CA LEU A 111 -3.52 19.67 -5.30
C LEU A 111 -2.65 20.91 -5.51
N GLU A 112 -1.54 20.80 -6.22
CA GLU A 112 -0.72 21.97 -6.64
C GLU A 112 -1.46 22.85 -7.64
N GLN A 113 -2.15 22.28 -8.63
CA GLN A 113 -2.99 23.03 -9.58
C GLN A 113 -4.11 23.80 -8.88
N MET A 114 -4.65 23.24 -7.80
CA MET A 114 -5.66 23.88 -6.95
C MET A 114 -5.08 24.91 -5.97
N GLN A 115 -3.76 25.08 -5.94
CA GLN A 115 -3.05 25.89 -4.93
C GLN A 115 -3.42 25.53 -3.49
N SER A 116 -3.68 24.22 -3.24
CA SER A 116 -4.07 23.72 -1.94
C SER A 116 -2.90 23.77 -0.93
N LYS A 117 -3.24 23.96 0.34
CA LYS A 117 -2.30 23.87 1.47
C LYS A 117 -1.92 22.41 1.81
N ILE A 118 -2.60 21.41 1.23
CA ILE A 118 -2.31 20.01 1.43
C ILE A 118 -1.03 19.64 0.68
N LYS A 119 -0.05 19.12 1.40
CA LYS A 119 1.18 18.56 0.82
C LYS A 119 1.07 17.05 0.70
N VAL A 120 1.67 16.50 -0.36
CA VAL A 120 1.69 15.05 -0.60
C VAL A 120 3.13 14.55 -0.53
N SER A 121 3.31 13.41 0.11
CA SER A 121 4.62 12.76 0.23
C SER A 121 4.51 11.26 -0.02
N ILE A 122 5.56 10.69 -0.59
CA ILE A 122 5.75 9.24 -0.67
C ILE A 122 6.72 8.83 0.43
N LEU A 123 6.36 7.80 1.21
CA LEU A 123 7.25 7.18 2.17
C LEU A 123 7.82 5.89 1.57
N PHE A 124 9.14 5.80 1.49
CA PHE A 124 9.88 4.61 1.13
C PHE A 124 10.54 4.04 2.38
N PRO A 125 9.98 2.99 3.00
CA PRO A 125 10.65 2.33 4.13
C PRO A 125 12.00 1.74 3.70
N GLY A 126 13.06 2.05 4.43
CA GLY A 126 14.39 1.58 4.06
C GLY A 126 15.48 2.58 4.42
N PRO A 127 16.73 2.42 3.95
CA PRO A 127 17.23 1.62 2.82
C PRO A 127 17.37 0.12 3.09
N HIS A 128 17.31 -0.31 4.32
CA HIS A 128 17.38 -1.73 4.68
C HIS A 128 15.99 -2.31 4.92
N THR A 129 15.90 -3.63 4.97
CA THR A 129 14.66 -4.33 5.30
C THR A 129 14.13 -3.87 6.66
N VAL A 130 12.91 -3.37 6.65
CA VAL A 130 12.20 -2.98 7.87
C VAL A 130 11.51 -4.20 8.45
N ARG A 131 11.76 -4.49 9.73
CA ARG A 131 11.15 -5.61 10.44
C ARG A 131 9.67 -5.31 10.69
N THR A 132 8.80 -5.90 9.89
CA THR A 132 7.34 -5.74 9.96
C THR A 132 6.66 -7.09 9.73
N ASN A 133 5.34 -7.12 9.91
CA ASN A 133 4.53 -8.30 9.62
C ASN A 133 4.11 -8.38 8.13
N LEU A 134 4.77 -7.68 7.22
CA LEU A 134 4.44 -7.66 5.81
C LEU A 134 4.49 -9.06 5.17
N PHE A 135 5.52 -9.84 5.51
CA PHE A 135 5.73 -11.20 4.97
C PHE A 135 4.78 -12.24 5.55
N SER A 136 4.15 -11.96 6.69
CA SER A 136 3.11 -12.80 7.28
C SER A 136 1.71 -12.23 7.07
N ALA A 137 1.51 -11.46 6.00
CA ALA A 137 0.25 -10.76 5.71
C ALA A 137 -0.91 -11.73 5.41
N GLU A 138 -0.63 -12.96 4.97
CA GLU A 138 -1.62 -14.00 4.67
C GLU A 138 -2.61 -14.24 5.82
N ARG A 139 -2.22 -14.04 7.08
CA ARG A 139 -3.10 -14.12 8.26
C ARG A 139 -4.30 -13.16 8.22
N ASN A 140 -4.23 -12.10 7.41
CA ASN A 140 -5.27 -11.09 7.25
C ASN A 140 -6.02 -11.25 5.92
N ARG A 141 -5.78 -12.32 5.18
CA ARG A 141 -6.39 -12.55 3.88
C ARG A 141 -7.84 -12.97 4.06
N PRO A 142 -8.80 -12.32 3.37
CA PRO A 142 -10.20 -12.68 3.50
C PRO A 142 -10.49 -14.03 2.82
N GLU A 143 -11.44 -14.78 3.37
CA GLU A 143 -11.80 -16.13 2.88
C GLU A 143 -12.23 -16.15 1.41
N GLU A 144 -12.98 -15.13 0.98
CA GLU A 144 -13.44 -14.99 -0.41
C GLU A 144 -12.30 -14.82 -1.43
N LEU A 145 -11.11 -14.42 -0.95
CA LEU A 145 -9.89 -14.31 -1.74
C LEU A 145 -8.85 -15.35 -1.32
N ALA A 146 -9.28 -16.45 -0.69
CA ALA A 146 -8.39 -17.49 -0.23
C ALA A 146 -7.38 -17.91 -1.30
N ARG A 147 -6.17 -18.23 -0.86
CA ARG A 147 -5.09 -18.71 -1.71
C ARG A 147 -5.47 -20.09 -2.27
N ASP A 148 -5.04 -20.38 -3.49
CA ASP A 148 -5.12 -21.70 -4.05
C ASP A 148 -4.41 -22.72 -3.12
N PRO A 149 -5.10 -23.73 -2.58
CA PRO A 149 -4.49 -24.71 -1.67
C PRO A 149 -3.38 -25.51 -2.33
N ASN A 150 -3.33 -25.56 -3.66
CA ASN A 150 -2.26 -26.23 -4.42
C ASN A 150 -1.12 -25.26 -4.80
N ALA A 151 -1.21 -23.97 -4.43
CA ALA A 151 -0.13 -23.03 -4.68
C ALA A 151 1.11 -23.43 -3.83
N PRO A 152 2.33 -23.34 -4.38
CA PRO A 152 3.54 -23.66 -3.64
C PRO A 152 3.67 -22.79 -2.39
N GLU A 153 4.13 -23.36 -1.29
CA GLU A 153 4.41 -22.59 -0.08
C GLU A 153 5.39 -21.46 -0.36
N HIS A 154 5.19 -20.34 0.32
CA HIS A 154 6.10 -19.22 0.17
C HIS A 154 7.39 -19.49 0.96
N PRO A 155 8.56 -19.44 0.32
CA PRO A 155 9.82 -19.72 1.00
C PRO A 155 10.23 -18.59 1.97
N ILE A 156 9.57 -17.44 1.92
CA ILE A 156 9.80 -16.31 2.81
C ILE A 156 8.52 -16.08 3.62
N SER A 157 8.53 -16.50 4.87
CA SER A 157 7.45 -16.28 5.83
C SER A 157 7.84 -15.25 6.91
N SER A 158 9.12 -14.89 6.96
CA SER A 158 9.70 -14.00 7.95
C SER A 158 10.75 -13.06 7.34
N VAL A 159 11.15 -12.06 8.10
CA VAL A 159 12.30 -11.21 7.73
C VAL A 159 13.60 -12.01 7.74
N GLU A 160 13.69 -12.97 8.66
CA GLU A 160 14.82 -13.86 8.80
C GLU A 160 15.03 -14.72 7.53
N ASP A 161 13.95 -15.28 6.99
CA ASP A 161 13.99 -16.06 5.73
C ASP A 161 14.47 -15.18 4.57
N MET A 162 13.99 -13.94 4.51
CA MET A 162 14.40 -13.00 3.47
C MET A 162 15.88 -12.63 3.58
N VAL A 163 16.36 -12.37 4.78
CA VAL A 163 17.79 -12.09 5.02
C VAL A 163 18.66 -13.28 4.62
N GLU A 164 18.24 -14.49 4.94
CA GLU A 164 18.97 -15.71 4.56
C GLU A 164 18.99 -15.89 3.04
N MET A 165 17.86 -15.71 2.38
CA MET A 165 17.79 -15.74 0.91
C MET A 165 18.71 -14.68 0.27
N MET A 166 18.74 -13.46 0.81
CA MET A 166 19.63 -12.40 0.27
C MET A 166 21.10 -12.74 0.43
N LYS A 167 21.50 -13.44 1.49
CA LYS A 167 22.89 -13.92 1.67
C LYS A 167 23.29 -15.00 0.66
N THR A 168 22.32 -15.81 0.20
CA THR A 168 22.58 -16.88 -0.79
C THR A 168 22.64 -16.35 -2.23
N LEU A 169 22.10 -15.15 -2.49
CA LEU A 169 22.06 -14.53 -3.81
C LEU A 169 23.20 -13.52 -4.06
N GLY A 170 24.00 -13.17 -3.04
CA GLY A 170 25.13 -12.25 -3.11
C GLY A 170 26.46 -12.91 -3.02
#